data_b661ee85b2ffc67a695f2de6084b01c9
#
_entry.id   b661ee85b2ffc67a695f2de6084b01c9
#
_cell.length_a   1.000
_cell.length_b   1.000
_cell.length_c   1.000
_cell.angle_alpha   90.00
_cell.angle_beta   90.00
_cell.angle_gamma   90.00
#
_symmetry.space_group_name_H-M   'P 1'
#
loop_
_entity.id
_entity.type
_entity.pdbx_description
1 polymer ?
#
loop_
_entity_poly.entity_id
_entity_poly.type
_entity_poly.pdbx_seq_one_letter_code
_entity_poly.pdbx_strand_id
1 'polypeptide(L)'
;MKKLAALILTGIMTLGCFSTAFAAETKVTVNGKPVVFTDAKPFVDENGRTMVPLRPIADAMGLQVGWIQEQQMAIFGAELPLDFFFDYFDFESAHNITKEGLVKVVENVYFTMGEERVVATFDAFYENDKVEADSAEDYMDTVPVVKDGRTYAPARYLAEAFGYDVGWDGATSTVTIVDNR
;
A
#
# COMPACT_ATOMS: atom_id res chain seq x y z
N MET A 1 3.56 -76.62 29.54
CA MET A 1 4.75 -76.12 28.83
C MET A 1 4.33 -74.98 27.95
N LYS A 2 4.30 -73.76 28.51
CA LYS A 2 3.81 -72.57 27.82
C LYS A 2 5.03 -71.66 27.53
N LYS A 3 5.31 -71.45 26.24
CA LYS A 3 6.40 -70.55 25.78
C LYS A 3 5.93 -69.16 25.84
N LEU A 4 6.57 -68.31 26.66
CA LEU A 4 6.41 -66.88 26.66
C LEU A 4 7.19 -66.28 25.48
N ALA A 5 6.50 -65.61 24.58
CA ALA A 5 7.11 -64.80 23.54
C ALA A 5 7.25 -63.36 24.07
N ALA A 6 8.47 -62.90 24.19
CA ALA A 6 8.77 -61.48 24.55
C ALA A 6 8.57 -60.62 23.31
N LEU A 7 7.65 -59.66 23.41
CA LEU A 7 7.41 -58.63 22.40
C LEU A 7 8.37 -57.46 22.67
N ILE A 8 9.37 -57.30 21.83
CA ILE A 8 10.25 -56.12 21.87
C ILE A 8 9.53 -54.99 21.14
N LEU A 9 9.03 -54.00 21.89
CA LEU A 9 8.44 -52.80 21.34
C LEU A 9 9.55 -51.81 20.99
N THR A 10 9.97 -51.77 19.73
CA THR A 10 10.93 -50.79 19.23
C THR A 10 10.21 -49.46 19.04
N GLY A 11 10.38 -48.56 19.98
CA GLY A 11 9.88 -47.19 19.86
C GLY A 11 10.68 -46.42 18.81
N ILE A 12 10.06 -46.19 17.67
CA ILE A 12 10.59 -45.27 16.65
C ILE A 12 10.30 -43.83 17.17
N MET A 13 11.31 -43.19 17.74
CA MET A 13 11.30 -41.78 18.01
C MET A 13 11.36 -41.06 16.64
N THR A 14 10.22 -40.65 16.10
CA THR A 14 10.18 -39.67 15.00
C THR A 14 10.64 -38.35 15.56
N LEU A 15 11.91 -37.98 15.33
CA LEU A 15 12.34 -36.58 15.44
C LEU A 15 11.50 -35.78 14.46
N GLY A 16 10.46 -35.13 14.96
CA GLY A 16 9.75 -34.09 14.23
C GLY A 16 10.72 -32.93 13.94
N CYS A 17 11.18 -32.86 12.69
CA CYS A 17 11.82 -31.66 12.20
C CYS A 17 10.78 -30.52 12.28
N PHE A 18 10.79 -29.77 13.37
CA PHE A 18 10.17 -28.46 13.39
C PHE A 18 10.96 -27.59 12.40
N SER A 19 10.54 -27.61 11.13
CA SER A 19 10.92 -26.57 10.20
C SER A 19 10.33 -25.28 10.74
N THR A 20 11.16 -24.47 11.43
CA THR A 20 10.83 -23.05 11.63
C THR A 20 10.78 -22.46 10.23
N ALA A 21 9.58 -22.37 9.65
CA ALA A 21 9.36 -21.57 8.47
C ALA A 21 9.72 -20.13 8.88
N PHE A 22 10.93 -19.70 8.56
CA PHE A 22 11.24 -18.28 8.56
C PHE A 22 10.25 -17.66 7.59
N ALA A 23 9.32 -16.84 8.11
CA ALA A 23 8.47 -16.05 7.25
C ALA A 23 9.39 -15.25 6.32
N ALA A 24 9.29 -15.52 5.02
CA ALA A 24 10.12 -14.82 4.04
C ALA A 24 9.90 -13.31 4.20
N GLU A 25 10.99 -12.54 4.24
CA GLU A 25 10.90 -11.09 4.36
C GLU A 25 10.10 -10.54 3.17
N THR A 26 9.04 -9.79 3.47
CA THR A 26 8.23 -9.17 2.42
C THR A 26 9.06 -8.15 1.65
N LYS A 27 9.10 -8.29 0.35
CA LYS A 27 9.75 -7.37 -0.60
C LYS A 27 8.69 -6.50 -1.27
N VAL A 28 9.10 -5.33 -1.71
CA VAL A 28 8.27 -4.45 -2.54
C VAL A 28 9.07 -3.99 -3.74
N THR A 29 8.46 -3.95 -4.90
CA THR A 29 9.02 -3.35 -6.11
C THR A 29 8.08 -2.28 -6.65
N VAL A 30 8.67 -1.20 -7.17
CA VAL A 30 7.96 -0.17 -7.94
C VAL A 30 8.57 -0.12 -9.34
N ASN A 31 7.77 -0.36 -10.36
CA ASN A 31 8.20 -0.45 -11.76
C ASN A 31 9.39 -1.40 -11.94
N GLY A 32 9.33 -2.57 -11.26
CA GLY A 32 10.38 -3.59 -11.28
C GLY A 32 11.65 -3.25 -10.47
N LYS A 33 11.75 -2.07 -9.86
CA LYS A 33 12.88 -1.67 -9.02
C LYS A 33 12.58 -1.99 -7.55
N PRO A 34 13.50 -2.66 -6.83
CA PRO A 34 13.30 -2.95 -5.41
C PRO A 34 13.22 -1.68 -4.58
N VAL A 35 12.25 -1.62 -3.66
CA VAL A 35 12.18 -0.60 -2.62
C VAL A 35 13.06 -1.04 -1.44
N VAL A 36 13.96 -0.15 -1.02
CA VAL A 36 14.88 -0.42 0.09
C VAL A 36 14.30 0.12 1.40
N PHE A 37 14.13 -0.76 2.37
CA PHE A 37 13.69 -0.43 3.72
C PHE A 37 14.90 -0.42 4.67
N THR A 38 15.47 0.75 4.94
CA THR A 38 16.72 0.89 5.72
C THR A 38 16.51 0.79 7.22
N ASP A 39 15.45 1.38 7.73
CA ASP A 39 15.23 1.59 9.18
C ASP A 39 13.85 1.12 9.66
N ALA A 40 12.99 0.70 8.75
CA ALA A 40 11.64 0.25 9.03
C ALA A 40 11.27 -0.84 8.02
N LYS A 41 10.80 -2.00 8.50
CA LYS A 41 10.50 -3.16 7.64
C LYS A 41 9.01 -3.42 7.55
N PRO A 42 8.52 -3.97 6.41
CA PRO A 42 7.17 -4.50 6.32
C PRO A 42 6.89 -5.53 7.42
N PHE A 43 5.65 -5.59 7.87
CA PHE A 43 5.14 -6.63 8.77
C PHE A 43 3.72 -7.02 8.40
N VAL A 44 3.25 -8.15 8.92
CA VAL A 44 1.86 -8.57 8.77
C VAL A 44 1.11 -8.20 10.04
N ASP A 45 -0.01 -7.50 9.91
CA ASP A 45 -0.87 -7.13 11.03
C ASP A 45 -1.75 -8.30 11.51
N GLU A 46 -2.55 -8.08 12.54
CA GLU A 46 -3.48 -9.08 13.11
C GLU A 46 -4.62 -9.48 12.15
N ASN A 47 -4.90 -8.64 11.14
CA ASN A 47 -5.87 -8.91 10.08
C ASN A 47 -5.26 -9.67 8.90
N GLY A 48 -3.96 -10.03 8.98
CA GLY A 48 -3.23 -10.70 7.90
C GLY A 48 -2.87 -9.78 6.74
N ARG A 49 -2.85 -8.45 6.94
CA ARG A 49 -2.49 -7.46 5.92
C ARG A 49 -1.01 -7.12 6.00
N THR A 50 -0.37 -7.04 4.83
CA THR A 50 1.02 -6.61 4.73
C THR A 50 1.11 -5.09 4.87
N MET A 51 1.56 -4.65 6.03
CA MET A 51 1.80 -3.25 6.36
C MET A 51 3.21 -2.87 5.94
N VAL A 52 3.34 -1.80 5.17
CA VAL A 52 4.62 -1.29 4.69
C VAL A 52 4.86 0.13 5.19
N PRO A 53 6.12 0.53 5.45
CA PRO A 53 6.43 1.93 5.70
C PRO A 53 6.10 2.73 4.43
N LEU A 54 5.18 3.70 4.51
CA LEU A 54 4.65 4.37 3.31
C LEU A 54 5.65 5.29 2.64
N ARG A 55 6.55 5.95 3.39
CA ARG A 55 7.51 6.91 2.82
C ARG A 55 8.43 6.29 1.76
N PRO A 56 9.10 5.14 1.97
CA PRO A 56 9.93 4.52 0.92
C PRO A 56 9.14 4.15 -0.34
N ILE A 57 7.87 3.80 -0.20
CA ILE A 57 6.98 3.53 -1.35
C ILE A 57 6.70 4.82 -2.11
N ALA A 58 6.27 5.86 -1.40
CA ALA A 58 5.98 7.17 -1.97
C ALA A 58 7.21 7.76 -2.68
N ASP A 59 8.40 7.69 -2.06
CA ASP A 59 9.64 8.14 -2.66
C ASP A 59 9.96 7.37 -3.97
N ALA A 60 9.72 6.05 -3.99
CA ALA A 60 9.92 5.23 -5.19
C ALA A 60 8.89 5.51 -6.30
N MET A 61 7.69 5.99 -5.94
CA MET A 61 6.64 6.45 -6.86
C MET A 61 6.83 7.92 -7.28
N GLY A 62 7.77 8.65 -6.67
CA GLY A 62 8.00 10.09 -6.94
C GLY A 62 6.98 11.02 -6.29
N LEU A 63 6.26 10.56 -5.26
CA LEU A 63 5.24 11.34 -4.56
C LEU A 63 5.89 12.31 -3.56
N GLN A 64 5.26 13.45 -3.36
CA GLN A 64 5.54 14.33 -2.24
C GLN A 64 4.93 13.75 -0.96
N VAL A 65 5.61 13.92 0.18
CA VAL A 65 5.17 13.36 1.47
C VAL A 65 5.12 14.45 2.52
N GLY A 66 3.95 14.61 3.16
CA GLY A 66 3.69 15.52 4.25
C GLY A 66 3.16 14.81 5.50
N TRP A 67 3.15 15.53 6.62
CA TRP A 67 2.56 15.09 7.88
C TRP A 67 1.87 16.24 8.58
N ILE A 68 0.61 16.07 8.97
CA ILE A 68 -0.15 17.04 9.75
C ILE A 68 -0.29 16.50 11.18
N GLN A 69 0.45 17.12 12.09
CA GLN A 69 0.56 16.64 13.48
C GLN A 69 -0.77 16.72 14.24
N GLU A 70 -1.53 17.78 14.05
CA GLU A 70 -2.79 18.04 14.77
C GLU A 70 -3.86 16.99 14.44
N GLN A 71 -3.88 16.51 13.18
CA GLN A 71 -4.82 15.49 12.69
C GLN A 71 -4.23 14.07 12.73
N GLN A 72 -2.95 13.92 13.09
CA GLN A 72 -2.23 12.65 12.98
C GLN A 72 -2.39 12.04 11.58
N MET A 73 -2.10 12.82 10.54
CA MET A 73 -2.44 12.50 9.15
C MET A 73 -1.21 12.57 8.25
N ALA A 74 -0.99 11.50 7.48
CA ALA A 74 -0.01 11.48 6.41
C ALA A 74 -0.66 11.95 5.10
N ILE A 75 0.08 12.77 4.33
CA ILE A 75 -0.34 13.30 3.03
C ILE A 75 0.67 12.84 1.99
N PHE A 76 0.14 12.39 0.85
CA PHE A 76 0.92 12.04 -0.33
C PHE A 76 0.35 12.82 -1.51
N GLY A 77 1.20 13.46 -2.30
CA GLY A 77 0.75 14.32 -3.40
C GLY A 77 1.54 14.13 -4.68
N ALA A 78 0.86 14.26 -5.81
CA ALA A 78 1.47 14.29 -7.14
C ALA A 78 0.65 15.15 -8.10
N GLU A 79 1.34 15.67 -9.14
CA GLU A 79 0.67 16.16 -10.33
C GLU A 79 0.32 14.96 -11.23
N LEU A 80 -0.95 14.87 -11.62
CA LEU A 80 -1.42 13.78 -12.48
C LEU A 80 -1.25 14.13 -13.96
N PRO A 81 -0.83 13.17 -14.82
CA PRO A 81 -0.93 13.33 -16.27
C PRO A 81 -2.39 13.54 -16.68
N LEU A 82 -2.67 14.60 -17.46
CA LEU A 82 -4.05 14.97 -17.79
C LEU A 82 -4.80 13.89 -18.56
N ASP A 83 -4.12 13.21 -19.49
CA ASP A 83 -4.72 12.11 -20.24
C ASP A 83 -5.15 10.98 -19.31
N PHE A 84 -4.26 10.60 -18.37
CA PHE A 84 -4.57 9.58 -17.36
C PHE A 84 -5.73 10.01 -16.47
N PHE A 85 -5.75 11.27 -16.01
CA PHE A 85 -6.80 11.78 -15.13
C PHE A 85 -8.19 11.60 -15.73
N PHE A 86 -8.36 11.93 -17.01
CA PHE A 86 -9.66 11.80 -17.67
C PHE A 86 -10.02 10.38 -18.11
N ASP A 87 -9.06 9.50 -18.31
CA ASP A 87 -9.29 8.12 -18.70
C ASP A 87 -9.55 7.20 -17.50
N TYR A 88 -8.92 7.48 -16.36
CA TYR A 88 -9.00 6.65 -15.16
C TYR A 88 -10.16 7.02 -14.25
N PHE A 89 -10.42 8.31 -14.07
CA PHE A 89 -11.53 8.79 -13.27
C PHE A 89 -12.72 9.10 -14.18
N ASP A 90 -13.88 8.47 -13.94
CA ASP A 90 -15.14 8.78 -14.65
C ASP A 90 -15.70 10.13 -14.21
N PHE A 91 -14.97 11.20 -14.57
CA PHE A 91 -15.26 12.56 -14.13
C PHE A 91 -16.43 13.22 -14.88
N GLU A 92 -16.88 12.69 -16.03
CA GLU A 92 -17.95 13.31 -16.82
C GLU A 92 -19.31 13.28 -16.11
N SER A 93 -19.50 12.39 -15.12
CA SER A 93 -20.80 12.21 -14.46
C SER A 93 -20.95 12.87 -13.09
N ALA A 94 -19.87 13.29 -12.44
CA ALA A 94 -19.93 13.66 -11.00
C ALA A 94 -19.22 14.96 -10.63
N HIS A 95 -18.39 15.56 -11.49
CA HIS A 95 -17.45 16.59 -11.08
C HIS A 95 -17.46 17.82 -11.98
N ASN A 96 -17.16 19.00 -11.41
CA ASN A 96 -17.13 20.28 -12.13
C ASN A 96 -15.84 20.49 -12.93
N ILE A 97 -14.93 19.51 -12.97
CA ILE A 97 -13.64 19.62 -13.66
C ILE A 97 -13.85 19.34 -15.15
N THR A 98 -13.52 20.30 -15.99
CA THR A 98 -13.64 20.19 -17.45
C THR A 98 -12.28 20.23 -18.14
N LYS A 99 -12.17 19.66 -19.34
CA LYS A 99 -10.90 19.64 -20.11
C LYS A 99 -10.50 21.03 -20.63
N GLU A 100 -11.47 21.90 -20.90
CA GLU A 100 -11.22 23.20 -21.56
C GLU A 100 -10.47 24.16 -20.64
N GLY A 101 -9.29 24.58 -21.07
CA GLY A 101 -8.43 25.48 -20.32
C GLY A 101 -7.76 24.88 -19.10
N LEU A 102 -7.86 23.56 -18.89
CA LEU A 102 -7.19 22.86 -17.78
C LEU A 102 -5.67 22.80 -18.04
N VAL A 103 -4.89 23.24 -17.04
CA VAL A 103 -3.43 23.29 -17.11
C VAL A 103 -2.81 22.09 -16.38
N LYS A 104 -3.31 21.80 -15.17
CA LYS A 104 -2.82 20.68 -14.36
C LYS A 104 -3.85 20.24 -13.33
N VAL A 105 -3.69 19.01 -12.88
CA VAL A 105 -4.41 18.45 -11.71
C VAL A 105 -3.38 18.00 -10.68
N VAL A 106 -3.57 18.39 -9.44
CA VAL A 106 -2.79 17.90 -8.30
C VAL A 106 -3.69 17.01 -7.46
N GLU A 107 -3.28 15.79 -7.27
CA GLU A 107 -3.92 14.85 -6.35
C GLU A 107 -3.20 14.83 -5.03
N ASN A 108 -3.97 14.83 -3.92
CA ASN A 108 -3.45 14.55 -2.59
C ASN A 108 -4.26 13.42 -1.95
N VAL A 109 -3.57 12.43 -1.40
CA VAL A 109 -4.16 11.29 -0.70
C VAL A 109 -3.81 11.37 0.78
N TYR A 110 -4.82 11.21 1.62
CA TYR A 110 -4.75 11.41 3.06
C TYR A 110 -5.03 10.10 3.80
N PHE A 111 -4.13 9.78 4.74
CA PHE A 111 -4.27 8.65 5.66
C PHE A 111 -4.29 9.18 7.09
N THR A 112 -5.46 9.14 7.74
CA THR A 112 -5.60 9.48 9.17
C THR A 112 -5.29 8.26 10.02
N MET A 113 -4.40 8.39 10.99
CA MET A 113 -4.00 7.26 11.82
C MET A 113 -5.17 6.72 12.63
N GLY A 114 -5.36 5.40 12.58
CA GLY A 114 -6.46 4.71 13.26
C GLY A 114 -7.82 4.78 12.56
N GLU A 115 -7.91 5.38 11.36
CA GLU A 115 -9.15 5.42 10.57
C GLU A 115 -9.01 4.53 9.33
N GLU A 116 -10.06 3.79 8.98
CA GLU A 116 -10.09 2.98 7.75
C GLU A 116 -10.26 3.84 6.50
N ARG A 117 -10.79 5.05 6.65
CA ARG A 117 -11.09 5.95 5.53
C ARG A 117 -9.83 6.55 4.92
N VAL A 118 -9.70 6.44 3.60
CA VAL A 118 -8.74 7.14 2.76
C VAL A 118 -9.48 8.23 1.99
N VAL A 119 -8.92 9.42 1.96
CA VAL A 119 -9.48 10.55 1.21
C VAL A 119 -8.50 10.96 0.13
N ALA A 120 -8.97 11.07 -1.10
CA ALA A 120 -8.23 11.71 -2.19
C ALA A 120 -8.88 13.05 -2.51
N THR A 121 -8.07 14.09 -2.71
CA THR A 121 -8.53 15.39 -3.22
C THR A 121 -7.84 15.70 -4.53
N PHE A 122 -8.56 16.38 -5.41
CA PHE A 122 -8.10 16.78 -6.74
C PHE A 122 -8.25 18.29 -6.87
N ASP A 123 -7.14 18.99 -7.03
CA ASP A 123 -7.11 20.43 -7.30
C ASP A 123 -6.79 20.65 -8.78
N ALA A 124 -7.77 21.13 -9.55
CA ALA A 124 -7.68 21.41 -10.97
C ALA A 124 -7.39 22.90 -11.20
N PHE A 125 -6.32 23.21 -11.90
CA PHE A 125 -5.86 24.57 -12.20
C PHE A 125 -6.06 24.88 -13.68
N TYR A 126 -6.66 26.04 -13.97
CA TYR A 126 -7.03 26.49 -15.32
C TYR A 126 -6.22 27.71 -15.76
N GLU A 127 -6.13 27.96 -17.09
CA GLU A 127 -5.43 29.10 -17.69
C GLU A 127 -5.90 30.46 -17.21
N ASN A 128 -7.16 30.56 -16.76
CA ASN A 128 -7.78 31.79 -16.25
C ASN A 128 -7.65 31.98 -14.74
N ASP A 129 -6.65 31.33 -14.11
CA ASP A 129 -6.43 31.30 -12.65
C ASP A 129 -7.59 30.69 -11.84
N LYS A 130 -8.58 30.08 -12.49
CA LYS A 130 -9.63 29.33 -11.80
C LYS A 130 -9.02 28.07 -11.19
N VAL A 131 -9.47 27.73 -9.99
CA VAL A 131 -9.17 26.45 -9.33
C VAL A 131 -10.49 25.78 -8.97
N GLU A 132 -10.64 24.55 -9.37
CA GLU A 132 -11.75 23.68 -8.95
C GLU A 132 -11.18 22.55 -8.13
N ALA A 133 -11.87 22.18 -7.06
CA ALA A 133 -11.48 21.08 -6.19
C ALA A 133 -12.59 20.03 -6.13
N ASP A 134 -12.17 18.79 -6.01
CA ASP A 134 -13.04 17.65 -5.81
C ASP A 134 -12.41 16.63 -4.86
N SER A 135 -13.19 15.68 -4.38
CA SER A 135 -12.70 14.65 -3.47
C SER A 135 -13.42 13.32 -3.67
N ALA A 136 -12.67 12.24 -3.45
CA ALA A 136 -13.19 10.88 -3.40
C ALA A 136 -12.79 10.22 -2.06
N GLU A 137 -13.57 9.25 -1.63
CA GLU A 137 -13.32 8.50 -0.41
C GLU A 137 -13.32 7.00 -0.73
N ASP A 138 -12.41 6.26 -0.08
CA ASP A 138 -12.37 4.80 -0.09
C ASP A 138 -12.11 4.29 1.33
N TYR A 139 -12.29 2.99 1.56
CA TYR A 139 -12.13 2.37 2.87
C TYR A 139 -11.15 1.21 2.81
N MET A 140 -10.17 1.27 3.69
CA MET A 140 -9.23 0.18 3.91
C MET A 140 -9.87 -0.92 4.75
N ASP A 141 -9.37 -2.12 4.61
CA ASP A 141 -9.74 -3.28 5.43
C ASP A 141 -8.84 -3.44 6.68
N THR A 142 -8.03 -2.43 6.97
CA THR A 142 -7.23 -2.24 8.18
C THR A 142 -6.92 -0.75 8.34
N VAL A 143 -6.46 -0.33 9.52
CA VAL A 143 -6.15 1.08 9.79
C VAL A 143 -4.65 1.38 9.62
N PRO A 144 -4.27 2.57 9.13
CA PRO A 144 -2.89 3.00 9.15
C PRO A 144 -2.43 3.26 10.60
N VAL A 145 -1.17 2.96 10.86
CA VAL A 145 -0.60 3.08 12.21
C VAL A 145 0.75 3.80 12.17
N VAL A 146 1.08 4.46 13.29
CA VAL A 146 2.44 4.92 13.54
C VAL A 146 3.16 3.91 14.43
N LYS A 147 4.31 3.40 13.96
CA LYS A 147 5.19 2.52 14.72
C LYS A 147 6.62 3.03 14.58
N ASP A 148 7.29 3.26 15.71
CA ASP A 148 8.67 3.77 15.78
C ASP A 148 8.87 5.05 14.93
N GLY A 149 7.87 5.96 14.95
CA GLY A 149 7.88 7.21 14.20
C GLY A 149 7.73 7.05 12.68
N ARG A 150 7.25 5.90 12.20
CA ARG A 150 6.99 5.63 10.78
C ARG A 150 5.51 5.30 10.59
N THR A 151 4.94 5.82 9.50
CA THR A 151 3.56 5.52 9.08
C THR A 151 3.53 4.25 8.26
N TYR A 152 2.66 3.33 8.66
CA TYR A 152 2.42 2.07 7.98
C TYR A 152 0.97 1.95 7.52
N ALA A 153 0.77 1.44 6.33
CA ALA A 153 -0.51 0.99 5.79
C ALA A 153 -0.25 -0.08 4.71
N PRO A 154 -1.29 -0.79 4.22
CA PRO A 154 -1.12 -1.64 3.04
C PRO A 154 -0.76 -0.79 1.82
N ALA A 155 0.31 -1.17 1.10
CA ALA A 155 0.84 -0.42 -0.04
C ALA A 155 -0.19 -0.16 -1.13
N ARG A 156 -1.16 -1.08 -1.29
CA ARG A 156 -2.17 -1.00 -2.36
C ARG A 156 -3.01 0.27 -2.28
N TYR A 157 -3.44 0.69 -1.09
CA TYR A 157 -4.31 1.87 -0.96
C TYR A 157 -3.59 3.17 -1.35
N LEU A 158 -2.28 3.28 -1.09
CA LEU A 158 -1.50 4.40 -1.59
C LEU A 158 -1.28 4.30 -3.11
N ALA A 159 -0.90 3.12 -3.60
CA ALA A 159 -0.54 2.95 -5.00
C ALA A 159 -1.75 3.04 -5.93
N GLU A 160 -2.85 2.37 -5.59
CA GLU A 160 -4.09 2.37 -6.38
C GLU A 160 -4.73 3.76 -6.43
N ALA A 161 -4.66 4.56 -5.34
CA ALA A 161 -5.13 5.94 -5.34
C ALA A 161 -4.47 6.78 -6.45
N PHE A 162 -3.17 6.57 -6.71
CA PHE A 162 -2.44 7.24 -7.79
C PHE A 162 -2.45 6.46 -9.12
N GLY A 163 -3.35 5.49 -9.30
CA GLY A 163 -3.56 4.75 -10.55
C GLY A 163 -2.48 3.71 -10.87
N TYR A 164 -1.73 3.24 -9.88
CA TYR A 164 -0.80 2.13 -10.07
C TYR A 164 -1.51 0.78 -9.86
N ASP A 165 -1.14 -0.22 -10.62
CA ASP A 165 -1.55 -1.59 -10.38
C ASP A 165 -0.74 -2.23 -9.26
N VAL A 166 -1.41 -2.97 -8.37
CA VAL A 166 -0.75 -3.68 -7.27
C VAL A 166 -0.99 -5.17 -7.36
N GLY A 167 0.11 -5.93 -7.38
CA GLY A 167 0.11 -7.39 -7.40
C GLY A 167 0.84 -8.00 -6.20
N TRP A 168 0.60 -9.29 -5.98
CA TRP A 168 1.31 -10.09 -4.99
C TRP A 168 1.89 -11.36 -5.62
N ASP A 169 3.20 -11.53 -5.51
CA ASP A 169 3.88 -12.79 -5.85
C ASP A 169 4.14 -13.60 -4.59
N GLY A 170 3.32 -14.62 -4.36
CA GLY A 170 3.44 -15.49 -3.18
C GLY A 170 4.69 -16.39 -3.19
N ALA A 171 5.28 -16.69 -4.37
CA ALA A 171 6.47 -17.51 -4.47
C ALA A 171 7.72 -16.77 -3.96
N THR A 172 7.77 -15.47 -4.14
CA THR A 172 8.89 -14.61 -3.73
C THR A 172 8.57 -13.70 -2.55
N SER A 173 7.33 -13.72 -2.03
CA SER A 173 6.80 -12.81 -1.01
C SER A 173 6.99 -11.35 -1.40
N THR A 174 6.63 -11.02 -2.64
CA THR A 174 6.88 -9.68 -3.22
C THR A 174 5.57 -8.98 -3.57
N VAL A 175 5.40 -7.75 -3.06
CA VAL A 175 4.40 -6.80 -3.55
C VAL A 175 4.97 -6.12 -4.80
N THR A 176 4.22 -6.14 -5.90
CA THR A 176 4.59 -5.45 -7.14
C THR A 176 3.68 -4.25 -7.36
N ILE A 177 4.27 -3.09 -7.57
CA ILE A 177 3.57 -1.84 -7.88
C ILE A 177 4.03 -1.40 -9.28
N VAL A 178 3.09 -1.25 -10.21
CA VAL A 178 3.38 -0.98 -11.63
C VAL A 178 2.59 0.24 -12.09
N ASP A 179 3.31 1.20 -12.63
CA ASP A 179 2.72 2.37 -13.27
C ASP A 179 2.27 2.00 -14.70
N ASN A 180 0.99 2.02 -14.95
CA ASN A 180 0.37 1.76 -16.26
C ASN A 180 -0.27 3.02 -16.87
N ARG A 181 0.06 4.20 -16.32
CA ARG A 181 -0.47 5.49 -16.78
C ARG A 181 0.19 5.97 -18.07
#